data_873ed0b72ffd71a6f4d30f0ee2eefab0
#
_entry.id   873ed0b72ffd71a6f4d30f0ee2eefab0
#
_cell.length_a   1.000
_cell.length_b   1.000
_cell.length_c   1.000
_cell.angle_alpha   90.00
_cell.angle_beta   90.00
_cell.angle_gamma   90.00
#
_symmetry.space_group_name_H-M   'P 1'
#
loop_
_entity.id
_entity.type
_entity.pdbx_description
1 polymer ?
#
loop_
_entity_poly.entity_id
_entity_poly.type
_entity_poly.pdbx_seq_one_letter_code
_entity_poly.pdbx_strand_id
1 'polypeptide(L)' 'MRPNIQNQYGDMEEIVLFWPWGKLKSITYLKDGEPVDRVVYDENGEYKDFESMRSV' A
#
# COMPACT_ATOMS: atom_id res chain seq x y z
N MET A 1 5.04 24.79 7.67
CA MET A 1 4.62 23.54 7.23
C MET A 1 5.77 22.67 6.86
N ARG A 2 5.70 21.47 7.15
CA ARG A 2 6.82 20.61 6.91
C ARG A 2 6.65 19.85 5.61
N PRO A 3 7.73 19.45 5.05
CA PRO A 3 7.65 18.63 3.86
C PRO A 3 6.94 17.35 4.20
N ASN A 4 6.32 16.85 3.22
CA ASN A 4 5.49 15.72 3.43
C ASN A 4 5.98 14.59 2.60
N ILE A 5 6.63 13.69 3.23
CA ILE A 5 7.22 12.60 2.51
C ILE A 5 6.16 11.71 1.93
N GLN A 6 5.02 11.69 2.55
CA GLN A 6 3.95 10.86 2.06
C GLN A 6 3.33 11.41 0.81
N ASN A 7 3.76 12.54 0.34
CA ASN A 7 3.12 13.14 -0.81
C ASN A 7 3.14 12.28 -2.02
N GLN A 8 4.05 11.35 -2.10
CA GLN A 8 4.03 10.49 -3.27
C GLN A 8 2.76 9.64 -3.32
N TYR A 9 2.10 9.46 -2.19
CA TYR A 9 0.84 8.76 -2.13
C TYR A 9 -0.29 9.67 -1.65
N GLY A 10 -0.05 10.95 -1.56
CA GLY A 10 -1.02 11.87 -0.96
C GLY A 10 -2.31 11.97 -1.73
N ASP A 11 -2.25 11.81 -3.03
CA ASP A 11 -3.45 11.91 -3.86
C ASP A 11 -3.99 10.55 -4.24
N MET A 12 -3.50 9.50 -3.63
CA MET A 12 -3.88 8.16 -3.98
C MET A 12 -4.81 7.58 -2.95
N GLU A 13 -5.65 6.67 -3.39
CA GLU A 13 -6.50 5.92 -2.49
C GLU A 13 -5.74 4.69 -2.02
N GLU A 14 -6.16 4.19 -0.86
CA GLU A 14 -5.54 3.01 -0.28
C GLU A 14 -6.59 1.96 -0.02
N ILE A 15 -6.25 0.73 -0.34
CA ILE A 15 -7.06 -0.41 0.07
C ILE A 15 -6.21 -1.20 1.03
N VAL A 16 -6.66 -1.25 2.29
CA VAL A 16 -5.91 -1.90 3.35
C VAL A 16 -6.62 -3.19 3.70
N LEU A 17 -5.88 -4.28 3.68
CA LEU A 17 -6.43 -5.60 4.01
C LEU A 17 -5.73 -6.13 5.23
N PHE A 18 -6.47 -6.89 6.03
CA PHE A 18 -5.97 -7.48 7.26
C PHE A 18 -6.18 -8.98 7.22
N TRP A 19 -5.27 -9.68 7.88
CA TRP A 19 -5.48 -11.10 8.14
C TRP A 19 -6.63 -11.26 9.12
N PRO A 20 -7.30 -12.40 9.12
CA PRO A 20 -8.42 -12.60 10.04
C PRO A 20 -8.06 -12.39 11.50
N TRP A 21 -6.79 -12.53 11.87
CA TRP A 21 -6.36 -12.35 13.25
C TRP A 21 -5.90 -10.94 13.53
N GLY A 22 -6.14 -10.00 12.61
CA GLY A 22 -5.93 -8.59 12.91
C GLY A 22 -4.62 -7.98 12.45
N LYS A 23 -3.73 -8.78 11.92
CA LYS A 23 -2.46 -8.26 11.42
C LYS A 23 -2.64 -7.68 10.03
N LEU A 24 -1.83 -6.71 9.70
CA LEU A 24 -1.88 -6.08 8.39
C LEU A 24 -1.44 -7.07 7.33
N LYS A 25 -2.23 -7.18 6.28
CA LYS A 25 -1.96 -8.11 5.20
C LYS A 25 -1.36 -7.43 4.00
N SER A 26 -1.98 -6.36 3.55
CA SER A 26 -1.46 -5.64 2.39
C SER A 26 -2.06 -4.25 2.32
N ILE A 27 -1.36 -3.37 1.63
CA ILE A 27 -1.86 -2.04 1.31
C ILE A 27 -1.68 -1.84 -0.17
N THR A 28 -2.78 -1.59 -0.87
CA THR A 28 -2.74 -1.35 -2.31
C THR A 28 -3.02 0.12 -2.53
N TYR A 29 -2.18 0.79 -3.29
CA TYR A 29 -2.35 2.20 -3.61
C TYR A 29 -2.91 2.32 -5.01
N LEU A 30 -3.94 3.15 -5.13
CA LEU A 30 -4.61 3.35 -6.42
C LEU A 30 -4.53 4.81 -6.81
N LYS A 31 -4.36 5.05 -8.08
CA LYS A 31 -4.43 6.39 -8.63
C LYS A 31 -5.47 6.38 -9.73
N ASP A 32 -6.46 7.27 -9.61
CA ASP A 32 -7.53 7.36 -10.58
C ASP A 32 -8.23 6.01 -10.77
N GLY A 33 -8.34 5.28 -9.65
CA GLY A 33 -9.05 4.01 -9.67
C GLY A 33 -8.22 2.83 -10.13
N GLU A 34 -6.95 3.04 -10.44
CA GLU A 34 -6.09 1.95 -10.93
C GLU A 34 -4.98 1.67 -9.94
N PRO A 35 -4.73 0.41 -9.65
CA PRO A 35 -3.66 0.07 -8.72
C PRO A 35 -2.30 0.38 -9.32
N VAL A 36 -1.45 1.01 -8.53
CA VAL A 36 -0.10 1.37 -8.99
C VAL A 36 0.98 0.69 -8.17
N ASP A 37 0.74 0.50 -6.88
CA ASP A 37 1.73 -0.13 -6.01
C ASP A 37 1.01 -0.94 -4.96
N ARG A 38 1.70 -1.96 -4.46
CA ARG A 38 1.16 -2.77 -3.37
C ARG A 38 2.30 -3.16 -2.43
N VAL A 39 2.06 -3.01 -1.15
CA VAL A 39 2.99 -3.49 -0.13
C VAL A 39 2.33 -4.69 0.53
N VAL A 40 3.07 -5.79 0.64
CA VAL A 40 2.53 -7.03 1.17
C VAL A 40 3.24 -7.37 2.47
N TYR A 41 2.46 -7.81 3.45
CA TYR A 41 2.97 -8.18 4.77
C TYR A 41 2.66 -9.64 5.02
N ASP A 42 3.48 -10.27 5.85
CA ASP A 42 3.26 -11.67 6.14
C ASP A 42 2.25 -11.81 7.27
N GLU A 43 1.98 -13.06 7.66
CA GLU A 43 0.96 -13.33 8.64
C GLU A 43 1.30 -12.78 10.00
N ASN A 44 2.54 -12.42 10.25
CA ASN A 44 2.95 -11.79 11.49
C ASN A 44 2.89 -10.28 11.42
N GLY A 45 2.52 -9.73 10.26
CA GLY A 45 2.45 -8.29 10.12
C GLY A 45 3.76 -7.65 9.73
N GLU A 46 4.74 -8.44 9.32
CA GLU A 46 6.03 -7.91 8.94
C GLU A 46 6.12 -7.76 7.43
N TYR A 47 6.91 -6.81 6.99
CA TYR A 47 7.07 -6.55 5.57
C TYR A 47 7.52 -7.82 4.85
N LYS A 48 6.87 -8.11 3.74
CA LYS A 48 7.20 -9.29 2.96
C LYS A 48 7.67 -8.93 1.57
N ASP A 49 6.91 -8.11 0.86
CA ASP A 49 7.21 -7.86 -0.53
C ASP A 49 6.59 -6.55 -0.98
N PHE A 50 7.11 -6.01 -2.07
CA PHE A 50 6.57 -4.82 -2.68
C PHE A 50 6.34 -5.11 -4.15
N GLU A 51 5.15 -4.80 -4.63
CA GLU A 51 4.78 -5.02 -6.01
C GLU A 51 4.47 -3.70 -6.67
N SER A 52 5.12 -3.44 -7.79
CA SER A 52 4.81 -2.26 -8.57
C SER A 52 3.98 -2.72 -9.76
N MET A 53 2.81 -2.11 -9.90
CA MET A 53 1.89 -2.49 -10.96
C MET A 53 1.79 -1.43 -12.04
N ARG A 54 2.68 -0.48 -12.00
CA ARG A 54 2.64 0.58 -12.99
C ARG A 54 3.12 0.07 -14.33
N SER A 55 2.45 0.54 -15.36
CA SER A 55 2.94 0.32 -16.70
C SER A 55 4.11 1.23 -16.96
N VAL A 56 5.06 0.76 -17.65
CA VAL A 56 6.24 1.56 -17.93
C VAL A 56 6.20 2.09 -19.31
#